data_4a2ab094cef5e091d594afd267c8a56f
#
_entry.id   4a2ab094cef5e091d594afd267c8a56f
#
_cell.length_a   1.000
_cell.length_b   1.000
_cell.length_c   1.000
_cell.angle_alpha   90.00
_cell.angle_beta   90.00
_cell.angle_gamma   90.00
#
_symmetry.space_group_name_H-M   'P 1'
#
loop_
_entity.id
_entity.type
_entity.pdbx_description
1 polymer ?
#
loop_
_entity_poly.entity_id
_entity_poly.type
_entity_poly.pdbx_seq_one_letter_code
_entity_poly.pdbx_strand_id
1 'polypeptide(L)'
;RHSVAFAIHQFFNEPCFYNLHTLIITGSDAEGAGEMFRVTTLDAKNPPLNEDGSVNYKEDFFGKAVNLTVSGQLEAELAATALGQVYTFGPTFRAENSNTSRHLAEFWMIEPEVAFNNLKDNMDLTEDFLKYICSYILNNCSEDVKFLSERDAQEQAQKPQNERNEMTLLERLKFVIENPFKRLTYTEAIDVLMNSNHYKKKKFKYPVEWGIDLQSEHERYLVEKEFNCPVILTDYPAKIKAFYMRLNEDGKTVAAMDVLFPGIGEIVGGSQREERYDVLLQKCEEFHIPAEELWWYMDTRKFGTVPHAGFGLGFERMVMFVTGMSNIRDVIPFPRTPLNAEF
;
A
#
# COMPACT_ATOMS: atom_id res chain seq x y z
N ARG A 1 -15.92 -5.90 -8.02
CA ARG A 1 -15.57 -4.56 -7.54
C ARG A 1 -16.60 -4.01 -6.55
N HIS A 2 -17.89 -3.95 -6.91
CA HIS A 2 -18.96 -3.49 -6.02
C HIS A 2 -19.00 -4.29 -4.70
N SER A 3 -19.02 -5.61 -4.78
CA SER A 3 -19.11 -6.50 -3.60
C SER A 3 -17.86 -6.40 -2.70
N VAL A 4 -16.68 -6.24 -3.28
CA VAL A 4 -15.44 -6.01 -2.51
C VAL A 4 -15.53 -4.67 -1.75
N ALA A 5 -15.98 -3.59 -2.41
CA ALA A 5 -16.14 -2.29 -1.75
C ALA A 5 -17.15 -2.36 -0.60
N PHE A 6 -18.28 -3.04 -0.81
CA PHE A 6 -19.31 -3.22 0.22
C PHE A 6 -18.76 -4.04 1.41
N ALA A 7 -18.05 -5.12 1.15
CA ALA A 7 -17.39 -5.93 2.19
C ALA A 7 -16.42 -5.12 3.05
N ILE A 8 -15.62 -4.23 2.43
CA ILE A 8 -14.70 -3.34 3.12
C ILE A 8 -15.46 -2.41 4.07
N HIS A 9 -16.50 -1.73 3.59
CA HIS A 9 -17.31 -0.85 4.42
C HIS A 9 -18.00 -1.62 5.55
N GLN A 10 -18.51 -2.84 5.30
CA GLN A 10 -19.14 -3.66 6.31
C GLN A 10 -18.14 -4.07 7.40
N PHE A 11 -16.94 -4.53 7.03
CA PHE A 11 -15.89 -4.91 7.98
C PHE A 11 -15.55 -3.77 8.95
N PHE A 12 -15.33 -2.57 8.45
CA PHE A 12 -14.96 -1.43 9.30
C PHE A 12 -16.15 -0.83 10.07
N ASN A 13 -17.37 -1.00 9.57
CA ASN A 13 -18.56 -0.49 10.26
C ASN A 13 -18.90 -1.31 11.53
N GLU A 14 -18.68 -2.62 11.52
CA GLU A 14 -19.00 -3.49 12.68
C GLU A 14 -18.24 -3.09 13.95
N PRO A 15 -16.92 -2.86 13.94
CA PRO A 15 -16.16 -2.38 15.09
C PRO A 15 -16.20 -0.84 15.25
N CYS A 16 -17.11 -0.15 14.57
CA CYS A 16 -17.35 1.29 14.68
C CYS A 16 -16.16 2.18 14.23
N PHE A 17 -15.47 1.82 13.18
CA PHE A 17 -14.53 2.73 12.53
C PHE A 17 -15.28 3.88 11.83
N TYR A 18 -14.76 5.10 11.97
CA TYR A 18 -15.26 6.23 11.19
C TYR A 18 -14.69 6.23 9.79
N ASN A 19 -15.57 6.26 8.77
CA ASN A 19 -15.12 6.51 7.40
C ASN A 19 -14.78 8.00 7.23
N LEU A 20 -13.55 8.29 6.88
CA LEU A 20 -13.03 9.64 6.72
C LEU A 20 -12.80 9.95 5.24
N HIS A 21 -13.34 11.07 4.78
CA HIS A 21 -13.02 11.63 3.47
C HIS A 21 -11.83 12.59 3.61
N THR A 22 -10.66 12.14 3.18
CA THR A 22 -9.45 12.96 3.16
C THR A 22 -9.36 13.83 1.91
N LEU A 23 -8.37 14.70 1.87
CA LEU A 23 -8.18 15.65 0.79
C LEU A 23 -7.78 14.94 -0.52
N ILE A 24 -8.38 15.33 -1.64
CA ILE A 24 -7.94 14.95 -2.98
C ILE A 24 -6.90 15.95 -3.51
N ILE A 25 -7.08 17.24 -3.19
CA ILE A 25 -6.13 18.31 -3.53
C ILE A 25 -5.35 18.65 -2.26
N THR A 26 -4.05 18.47 -2.29
CA THR A 26 -3.18 18.68 -1.13
C THR A 26 -2.01 19.60 -1.44
N GLY A 27 -1.54 20.33 -0.43
CA GLY A 27 -0.29 21.08 -0.48
C GLY A 27 0.90 20.32 0.07
N SER A 28 0.72 19.05 0.49
CA SER A 28 1.74 18.23 1.13
C SER A 28 2.02 16.97 0.33
N ASP A 29 3.27 16.52 0.33
CA ASP A 29 3.67 15.21 -0.18
C ASP A 29 3.74 14.21 0.99
N ALA A 30 2.78 13.30 1.05
CA ALA A 30 2.67 12.31 2.13
C ALA A 30 3.78 11.25 2.10
N GLU A 31 4.39 11.00 0.95
CA GLU A 31 5.41 9.95 0.80
C GLU A 31 6.83 10.53 0.68
N GLY A 32 6.96 11.85 0.41
CA GLY A 32 8.24 12.55 0.32
C GLY A 32 9.06 12.23 -0.94
N ALA A 33 8.52 11.48 -1.88
CA ALA A 33 9.21 11.06 -3.10
C ALA A 33 8.26 10.86 -4.29
N GLY A 34 6.98 11.21 -4.13
CA GLY A 34 5.97 10.94 -5.13
C GLY A 34 6.05 11.88 -6.33
N GLU A 35 6.07 11.36 -7.55
CA GLU A 35 5.72 12.14 -8.72
C GLU A 35 4.23 12.47 -8.64
N MET A 36 3.92 13.72 -8.25
CA MET A 36 2.56 14.18 -8.04
C MET A 36 2.04 14.93 -9.27
N PHE A 37 0.76 14.73 -9.58
CA PHE A 37 0.06 15.56 -10.56
C PHE A 37 -0.17 16.96 -9.99
N ARG A 38 0.33 18.00 -10.67
CA ARG A 38 0.08 19.40 -10.31
C ARG A 38 -1.36 19.79 -10.62
N VAL A 39 -2.03 20.46 -9.67
CA VAL A 39 -3.33 21.11 -9.87
C VAL A 39 -3.12 22.60 -9.95
N THR A 40 -3.51 23.21 -11.06
CA THR A 40 -3.35 24.66 -11.30
C THR A 40 -4.41 25.19 -12.24
N THR A 41 -4.78 26.46 -12.05
CA THR A 41 -5.65 27.22 -12.96
C THR A 41 -4.85 28.24 -13.80
N LEU A 42 -3.52 28.30 -13.61
CA LEU A 42 -2.65 29.19 -14.38
C LEU A 42 -2.52 28.73 -15.83
N ASP A 43 -2.34 29.68 -16.74
CA ASP A 43 -2.06 29.37 -18.16
C ASP A 43 -0.68 28.70 -18.28
N ALA A 44 -0.67 27.46 -18.77
CA ALA A 44 0.55 26.70 -18.96
C ALA A 44 1.52 27.32 -19.98
N LYS A 45 1.02 28.17 -20.90
CA LYS A 45 1.87 28.84 -21.91
C LYS A 45 2.51 30.13 -21.40
N ASN A 46 1.87 30.80 -20.45
CA ASN A 46 2.32 32.10 -19.95
C ASN A 46 1.96 32.24 -18.45
N PRO A 47 2.54 31.41 -17.56
CA PRO A 47 2.28 31.53 -16.15
C PRO A 47 2.90 32.83 -15.58
N PRO A 48 2.33 33.44 -14.54
CA PRO A 48 2.98 34.50 -13.78
C PRO A 48 4.28 33.98 -13.18
N LEU A 49 5.34 34.78 -13.23
CA LEU A 49 6.66 34.41 -12.74
C LEU A 49 7.10 35.31 -11.57
N ASN A 50 7.87 34.74 -10.67
CA ASN A 50 8.65 35.43 -9.65
C ASN A 50 9.90 36.08 -10.28
N GLU A 51 10.60 36.93 -9.54
CA GLU A 51 11.84 37.58 -9.99
C GLU A 51 12.96 36.58 -10.36
N ASP A 52 12.96 35.38 -9.76
CA ASP A 52 13.90 34.28 -10.03
C ASP A 52 13.52 33.42 -11.24
N GLY A 53 12.40 33.73 -11.92
CA GLY A 53 11.90 32.96 -13.06
C GLY A 53 11.05 31.74 -12.68
N SER A 54 10.86 31.42 -11.42
CA SER A 54 9.94 30.35 -10.97
C SER A 54 8.48 30.77 -11.13
N VAL A 55 7.56 29.81 -11.21
CA VAL A 55 6.12 30.08 -11.30
C VAL A 55 5.61 30.72 -10.01
N ASN A 56 4.93 31.86 -10.13
CA ASN A 56 4.32 32.55 -9.00
C ASN A 56 2.95 31.94 -8.63
N TYR A 57 2.95 30.89 -7.84
CA TYR A 57 1.72 30.24 -7.37
C TYR A 57 0.89 31.08 -6.39
N LYS A 58 1.37 32.25 -5.93
CA LYS A 58 0.53 33.18 -5.14
C LYS A 58 -0.63 33.73 -5.95
N GLU A 59 -0.50 33.74 -7.28
CA GLU A 59 -1.55 34.15 -8.21
C GLU A 59 -2.45 32.99 -8.66
N ASP A 60 -2.17 31.75 -8.26
CA ASP A 60 -3.01 30.61 -8.54
C ASP A 60 -4.21 30.52 -7.59
N PHE A 61 -5.19 29.68 -7.93
CA PHE A 61 -6.48 29.57 -7.22
C PHE A 61 -6.33 29.40 -5.70
N PHE A 62 -5.40 28.55 -5.26
CA PHE A 62 -5.15 28.28 -3.83
C PHE A 62 -4.08 29.19 -3.21
N GLY A 63 -3.49 30.10 -3.95
CA GLY A 63 -2.41 30.98 -3.49
C GLY A 63 -1.10 30.26 -3.15
N LYS A 64 -0.97 28.99 -3.49
CA LYS A 64 0.21 28.14 -3.34
C LYS A 64 0.18 26.95 -4.31
N ALA A 65 1.32 26.31 -4.48
CA ALA A 65 1.41 25.08 -5.25
C ALA A 65 0.64 23.93 -4.56
N VAL A 66 -0.25 23.27 -5.30
CA VAL A 66 -1.01 22.11 -4.82
C VAL A 66 -1.01 20.98 -5.84
N ASN A 67 -1.26 19.76 -5.37
CA ASN A 67 -1.20 18.54 -6.16
C ASN A 67 -2.41 17.65 -5.89
N LEU A 68 -2.60 16.63 -6.73
CA LEU A 68 -3.47 15.50 -6.38
C LEU A 68 -2.75 14.62 -5.36
N THR A 69 -3.50 14.10 -4.39
CA THR A 69 -2.94 13.31 -3.28
C THR A 69 -2.39 11.96 -3.73
N VAL A 70 -1.33 11.50 -3.09
CA VAL A 70 -0.75 10.16 -3.23
C VAL A 70 -1.21 9.19 -2.14
N SER A 71 -1.84 9.69 -1.05
CA SER A 71 -2.36 8.93 0.09
C SER A 71 -3.17 9.85 1.00
N GLY A 72 -4.18 9.31 1.67
CA GLY A 72 -4.93 9.99 2.74
C GLY A 72 -4.41 9.66 4.14
N GLN A 73 -3.29 8.97 4.26
CA GLN A 73 -2.79 8.44 5.53
C GLN A 73 -2.50 9.53 6.57
N LEU A 74 -1.75 10.57 6.20
CA LEU A 74 -1.31 11.58 7.18
C LEU A 74 -2.50 12.32 7.81
N GLU A 75 -3.53 12.64 7.01
CA GLU A 75 -4.77 13.22 7.49
C GLU A 75 -5.58 12.24 8.32
N ALA A 76 -5.58 10.95 7.95
CA ALA A 76 -6.23 9.90 8.73
C ALA A 76 -5.57 9.70 10.10
N GLU A 77 -4.26 9.83 10.22
CA GLU A 77 -3.55 9.79 11.51
C GLU A 77 -4.02 10.91 12.47
N LEU A 78 -4.25 12.12 11.95
CA LEU A 78 -4.80 13.22 12.76
C LEU A 78 -6.18 12.85 13.30
N ALA A 79 -7.04 12.32 12.43
CA ALA A 79 -8.38 11.93 12.83
C ALA A 79 -8.37 10.75 13.80
N ALA A 80 -7.48 9.76 13.63
CA ALA A 80 -7.34 8.62 14.52
C ALA A 80 -6.96 9.06 15.95
N THR A 81 -6.05 10.01 16.09
CA THR A 81 -5.68 10.54 17.41
C THR A 81 -6.83 11.27 18.13
N ALA A 82 -7.84 11.73 17.39
CA ALA A 82 -9.02 12.40 17.94
C ALA A 82 -10.22 11.46 18.11
N LEU A 83 -10.43 10.50 17.20
CA LEU A 83 -11.63 9.66 17.10
C LEU A 83 -11.38 8.19 17.50
N GLY A 84 -10.12 7.79 17.67
CA GLY A 84 -9.70 6.45 18.06
C GLY A 84 -9.41 5.54 16.88
N GLN A 85 -10.38 5.30 16.00
CA GLN A 85 -10.20 4.41 14.84
C GLN A 85 -10.95 4.94 13.63
N VAL A 86 -10.22 5.11 12.53
CA VAL A 86 -10.74 5.65 11.28
C VAL A 86 -10.25 4.83 10.09
N TYR A 87 -10.90 4.97 8.95
CA TYR A 87 -10.36 4.49 7.68
C TYR A 87 -10.72 5.44 6.55
N THR A 88 -9.84 5.55 5.57
CA THR A 88 -10.12 6.19 4.30
C THR A 88 -10.51 5.14 3.26
N PHE A 89 -11.33 5.50 2.30
CA PHE A 89 -11.54 4.77 1.07
C PHE A 89 -11.66 5.81 -0.04
N GLY A 90 -10.52 6.21 -0.57
CA GLY A 90 -10.42 7.37 -1.44
C GLY A 90 -9.54 7.18 -2.66
N PRO A 91 -9.71 8.05 -3.66
CA PRO A 91 -8.88 8.06 -4.86
C PRO A 91 -7.46 8.52 -4.53
N THR A 92 -6.49 7.91 -5.20
CA THR A 92 -5.06 8.16 -5.06
C THR A 92 -4.45 8.32 -6.44
N PHE A 93 -3.50 9.23 -6.57
CA PHE A 93 -2.92 9.62 -7.86
C PHE A 93 -1.39 9.57 -7.79
N ARG A 94 -0.77 8.90 -8.77
CA ARG A 94 0.70 8.83 -8.89
C ARG A 94 1.10 9.09 -10.33
N ALA A 95 1.93 10.11 -10.56
CA ALA A 95 2.40 10.50 -11.88
C ALA A 95 3.61 9.68 -12.37
N GLU A 96 3.84 8.53 -11.77
CA GLU A 96 4.92 7.62 -12.12
C GLU A 96 4.83 7.17 -13.57
N ASN A 97 5.93 7.31 -14.32
CA ASN A 97 6.01 6.83 -15.70
C ASN A 97 6.24 5.30 -15.73
N SER A 98 5.32 4.56 -15.13
CA SER A 98 5.36 3.10 -15.04
C SER A 98 4.25 2.47 -15.88
N ASN A 99 4.63 1.71 -16.91
CA ASN A 99 3.69 1.07 -17.83
C ASN A 99 3.70 -0.46 -17.63
N THR A 100 3.39 -0.92 -16.40
CA THR A 100 3.31 -2.34 -16.06
C THR A 100 1.86 -2.80 -15.89
N SER A 101 1.63 -4.10 -15.78
CA SER A 101 0.32 -4.68 -15.49
C SER A 101 -0.17 -4.43 -14.05
N ARG A 102 0.61 -3.75 -13.21
CA ARG A 102 0.33 -3.53 -11.78
C ARG A 102 0.25 -2.06 -11.38
N HIS A 103 0.42 -1.11 -12.33
CA HIS A 103 0.42 0.32 -12.06
C HIS A 103 -0.69 1.05 -12.80
N LEU A 104 -1.34 1.95 -12.09
CA LEU A 104 -2.30 2.93 -12.58
C LEU A 104 -1.87 4.30 -12.08
N ALA A 105 -2.18 5.35 -12.84
CA ALA A 105 -1.98 6.73 -12.42
C ALA A 105 -3.09 7.23 -11.47
N GLU A 106 -4.26 6.60 -11.52
CA GLU A 106 -5.41 6.83 -10.64
C GLU A 106 -5.94 5.47 -10.16
N PHE A 107 -6.04 5.29 -8.86
CA PHE A 107 -6.53 4.08 -8.22
C PHE A 107 -7.15 4.41 -6.85
N TRP A 108 -7.65 3.42 -6.12
CA TRP A 108 -8.28 3.64 -4.83
C TRP A 108 -7.49 2.96 -3.71
N MET A 109 -7.34 3.66 -2.59
CA MET A 109 -6.70 3.13 -1.39
C MET A 109 -7.70 2.99 -0.25
N ILE A 110 -7.52 1.92 0.53
CA ILE A 110 -8.14 1.74 1.83
C ILE A 110 -7.04 1.88 2.87
N GLU A 111 -7.16 2.87 3.75
CA GLU A 111 -6.10 3.23 4.70
C GLU A 111 -6.71 3.40 6.10
N PRO A 112 -6.84 2.33 6.89
CA PRO A 112 -7.22 2.42 8.29
C PRO A 112 -6.06 2.93 9.14
N GLU A 113 -6.40 3.76 10.15
CA GLU A 113 -5.47 4.24 11.18
C GLU A 113 -6.14 4.09 12.55
N VAL A 114 -5.41 3.50 13.50
CA VAL A 114 -5.97 3.14 14.82
C VAL A 114 -5.06 3.64 15.93
N ALA A 115 -5.61 4.51 16.77
CA ALA A 115 -4.94 4.99 17.99
C ALA A 115 -4.78 3.85 18.99
N PHE A 116 -3.68 3.88 19.73
CA PHE A 116 -3.25 2.89 20.73
C PHE A 116 -2.83 1.53 20.18
N ASN A 117 -2.92 1.29 18.89
CA ASN A 117 -2.40 0.07 18.28
C ASN A 117 -0.88 0.16 18.07
N ASN A 118 -0.21 -0.96 18.31
CA ASN A 118 1.18 -1.21 17.94
C ASN A 118 1.25 -2.05 16.64
N LEU A 119 2.47 -2.41 16.22
CA LEU A 119 2.67 -3.21 15.01
C LEU A 119 1.95 -4.57 15.08
N LYS A 120 1.93 -5.23 16.26
CA LYS A 120 1.28 -6.52 16.42
C LYS A 120 -0.24 -6.40 16.23
N ASP A 121 -0.86 -5.40 16.85
CA ASP A 121 -2.29 -5.16 16.72
C ASP A 121 -2.66 -4.84 15.27
N ASN A 122 -1.79 -4.11 14.56
CA ASN A 122 -1.97 -3.80 13.14
C ASN A 122 -1.88 -5.05 12.24
N MET A 123 -0.97 -5.98 12.55
CA MET A 123 -0.91 -7.28 11.86
C MET A 123 -2.17 -8.11 12.09
N ASP A 124 -2.68 -8.14 13.32
CA ASP A 124 -3.90 -8.89 13.67
C ASP A 124 -5.11 -8.32 12.89
N LEU A 125 -5.29 -7.00 12.92
CA LEU A 125 -6.35 -6.31 12.19
C LEU A 125 -6.27 -6.57 10.66
N THR A 126 -5.07 -6.53 10.11
CA THR A 126 -4.86 -6.75 8.67
C THR A 126 -5.17 -8.19 8.26
N GLU A 127 -4.76 -9.18 9.05
CA GLU A 127 -5.06 -10.59 8.82
C GLU A 127 -6.58 -10.84 8.84
N ASP A 128 -7.27 -10.33 9.85
CA ASP A 128 -8.73 -10.44 9.98
C ASP A 128 -9.46 -9.77 8.81
N PHE A 129 -9.03 -8.57 8.43
CA PHE A 129 -9.58 -7.82 7.31
C PHE A 129 -9.47 -8.57 5.97
N LEU A 130 -8.29 -9.08 5.66
CA LEU A 130 -8.05 -9.78 4.40
C LEU A 130 -8.80 -11.12 4.33
N LYS A 131 -8.85 -11.87 5.44
CA LYS A 131 -9.64 -13.09 5.54
C LYS A 131 -11.13 -12.82 5.42
N TYR A 132 -11.62 -11.74 6.01
CA TYR A 132 -13.01 -11.33 5.89
C TYR A 132 -13.40 -11.03 4.44
N ILE A 133 -12.61 -10.23 3.70
CA ILE A 133 -12.89 -9.92 2.30
C ILE A 133 -12.94 -11.20 1.46
N CYS A 134 -11.93 -12.07 1.58
CA CYS A 134 -11.90 -13.34 0.82
C CYS A 134 -13.10 -14.22 1.14
N SER A 135 -13.47 -14.35 2.43
CA SER A 135 -14.64 -15.12 2.87
C SER A 135 -15.94 -14.51 2.36
N TYR A 136 -16.06 -13.18 2.43
CA TYR A 136 -17.24 -12.48 1.92
C TYR A 136 -17.47 -12.75 0.44
N ILE A 137 -16.42 -12.68 -0.38
CA ILE A 137 -16.49 -12.93 -1.82
C ILE A 137 -16.88 -14.38 -2.12
N LEU A 138 -16.31 -15.36 -1.42
CA LEU A 138 -16.68 -16.77 -1.60
C LEU A 138 -18.16 -17.04 -1.25
N ASN A 139 -18.66 -16.40 -0.18
CA ASN A 139 -20.01 -16.63 0.31
C ASN A 139 -21.08 -15.88 -0.49
N ASN A 140 -20.78 -14.67 -0.96
CA ASN A 140 -21.77 -13.78 -1.56
C ASN A 140 -21.67 -13.63 -3.08
N CYS A 141 -20.56 -14.09 -3.70
CA CYS A 141 -20.30 -13.98 -5.13
C CYS A 141 -19.90 -15.34 -5.74
N SER A 142 -20.49 -16.44 -5.25
CA SER A 142 -20.08 -17.81 -5.61
C SER A 142 -20.16 -18.10 -7.11
N GLU A 143 -21.19 -17.63 -7.79
CA GLU A 143 -21.36 -17.81 -9.24
C GLU A 143 -20.31 -17.04 -10.04
N ASP A 144 -20.02 -15.78 -9.64
CA ASP A 144 -18.98 -14.98 -10.27
C ASP A 144 -17.60 -15.60 -10.06
N VAL A 145 -17.30 -16.07 -8.84
CA VAL A 145 -16.03 -16.75 -8.52
C VAL A 145 -15.87 -18.03 -9.33
N LYS A 146 -16.96 -18.81 -9.51
CA LYS A 146 -16.95 -20.01 -10.34
C LYS A 146 -16.61 -19.66 -11.80
N PHE A 147 -17.31 -18.71 -12.38
CA PHE A 147 -17.06 -18.22 -13.75
C PHE A 147 -15.61 -17.74 -13.92
N LEU A 148 -15.13 -16.92 -12.99
CA LEU A 148 -13.76 -16.39 -13.02
C LEU A 148 -12.70 -17.49 -12.84
N SER A 149 -12.98 -18.51 -12.01
CA SER A 149 -12.09 -19.66 -11.84
C SER A 149 -12.00 -20.52 -13.11
N GLU A 150 -13.10 -20.72 -13.82
CA GLU A 150 -13.10 -21.44 -15.11
C GLU A 150 -12.30 -20.64 -16.17
N ARG A 151 -12.48 -19.32 -16.20
CA ARG A 151 -11.72 -18.42 -17.07
C ARG A 151 -10.21 -18.44 -16.75
N ASP A 152 -9.84 -18.27 -15.47
CA ASP A 152 -8.42 -18.35 -15.04
C ASP A 152 -7.80 -19.70 -15.44
N ALA A 153 -8.50 -20.80 -15.24
CA ALA A 153 -8.02 -22.13 -15.66
C ALA A 153 -7.78 -22.22 -17.17
N GLN A 154 -8.66 -21.64 -17.99
CA GLN A 154 -8.47 -21.60 -19.46
C GLN A 154 -7.27 -20.73 -19.85
N GLU A 155 -7.09 -19.57 -19.24
CA GLU A 155 -5.93 -18.70 -19.49
C GLU A 155 -4.62 -19.39 -19.05
N GLN A 156 -4.59 -20.04 -17.89
CA GLN A 156 -3.42 -20.78 -17.41
C GLN A 156 -3.07 -21.94 -18.34
N ALA A 157 -4.07 -22.64 -18.88
CA ALA A 157 -3.85 -23.76 -19.81
C ALA A 157 -3.12 -23.32 -21.11
N GLN A 158 -3.29 -22.06 -21.53
CA GLN A 158 -2.61 -21.50 -22.72
C GLN A 158 -1.15 -21.10 -22.46
N LYS A 159 -0.75 -20.94 -21.18
CA LYS A 159 0.62 -20.57 -20.82
C LYS A 159 1.55 -21.77 -20.81
N PRO A 160 2.86 -21.58 -21.08
CA PRO A 160 3.88 -22.61 -20.83
C PRO A 160 3.80 -23.11 -19.38
N GLN A 161 4.08 -24.40 -19.15
CA GLN A 161 3.90 -25.04 -17.84
C GLN A 161 4.69 -24.33 -16.71
N ASN A 162 5.86 -23.80 -17.02
CA ASN A 162 6.71 -23.07 -16.07
C ASN A 162 6.22 -21.64 -15.74
N GLU A 163 5.21 -21.14 -16.45
CA GLU A 163 4.61 -19.81 -16.26
C GLU A 163 3.21 -19.87 -15.65
N ARG A 164 2.67 -21.07 -15.46
CA ARG A 164 1.35 -21.29 -14.86
C ARG A 164 1.38 -21.01 -13.38
N ASN A 165 0.26 -20.45 -12.88
CA ASN A 165 0.04 -20.36 -11.44
C ASN A 165 -0.06 -21.80 -10.86
N GLU A 166 0.51 -22.01 -9.68
CA GLU A 166 0.46 -23.31 -9.00
C GLU A 166 -0.91 -23.59 -8.38
N MET A 167 -1.63 -22.52 -8.02
CA MET A 167 -2.95 -22.59 -7.41
C MET A 167 -4.00 -22.00 -8.35
N THR A 168 -5.14 -22.63 -8.43
CA THR A 168 -6.34 -22.06 -9.04
C THR A 168 -6.82 -20.85 -8.25
N LEU A 169 -7.69 -20.02 -8.83
CA LEU A 169 -8.30 -18.87 -8.14
C LEU A 169 -8.98 -19.29 -6.83
N LEU A 170 -9.77 -20.35 -6.85
CA LEU A 170 -10.48 -20.84 -5.66
C LEU A 170 -9.51 -21.34 -4.58
N GLU A 171 -8.46 -22.06 -4.95
CA GLU A 171 -7.42 -22.49 -4.01
C GLU A 171 -6.69 -21.30 -3.38
N ARG A 172 -6.40 -20.24 -4.16
CA ARG A 172 -5.76 -19.01 -3.63
C ARG A 172 -6.63 -18.32 -2.58
N LEU A 173 -7.94 -18.20 -2.81
CA LEU A 173 -8.85 -17.62 -1.83
C LEU A 173 -8.94 -18.46 -0.56
N LYS A 174 -9.08 -19.76 -0.68
CA LYS A 174 -9.08 -20.69 0.46
C LYS A 174 -7.75 -20.70 1.21
N PHE A 175 -6.64 -20.62 0.49
CA PHE A 175 -5.31 -20.54 1.07
C PHE A 175 -5.17 -19.37 2.03
N VAL A 176 -5.73 -18.21 1.69
CA VAL A 176 -5.72 -17.03 2.58
C VAL A 176 -6.63 -17.23 3.80
N ILE A 177 -7.83 -17.81 3.60
CA ILE A 177 -8.82 -17.96 4.67
C ILE A 177 -8.41 -19.03 5.70
N GLU A 178 -7.90 -20.17 5.22
CA GLU A 178 -7.70 -21.37 6.02
C GLU A 178 -6.35 -21.40 6.75
N ASN A 179 -5.38 -20.61 6.31
CA ASN A 179 -4.06 -20.59 6.92
C ASN A 179 -3.84 -19.40 7.85
N PRO A 180 -3.16 -19.56 8.99
CA PRO A 180 -2.62 -18.44 9.74
C PRO A 180 -1.50 -17.76 8.94
N PHE A 181 -1.39 -16.45 9.05
CA PHE A 181 -0.32 -15.71 8.37
C PHE A 181 0.99 -15.90 9.14
N LYS A 182 2.02 -16.37 8.45
CA LYS A 182 3.36 -16.50 9.01
C LYS A 182 3.97 -15.13 9.21
N ARG A 183 4.39 -14.82 10.43
CA ARG A 183 5.06 -13.56 10.79
C ARG A 183 6.55 -13.82 10.96
N LEU A 184 7.37 -13.02 10.30
CA LEU A 184 8.83 -13.03 10.47
C LEU A 184 9.39 -11.65 10.12
N THR A 185 10.58 -11.37 10.63
CA THR A 185 11.28 -10.12 10.31
C THR A 185 11.87 -10.18 8.90
N TYR A 186 12.10 -9.01 8.31
CA TYR A 186 12.82 -8.89 7.04
C TYR A 186 14.20 -9.57 7.09
N THR A 187 14.92 -9.42 8.22
CA THR A 187 16.22 -10.07 8.41
C THR A 187 16.12 -11.59 8.35
N GLU A 188 15.16 -12.18 9.07
CA GLU A 188 14.90 -13.63 9.00
C GLU A 188 14.51 -14.08 7.58
N ALA A 189 13.72 -13.27 6.87
CA ALA A 189 13.33 -13.56 5.48
C ALA A 189 14.54 -13.57 4.55
N ILE A 190 15.46 -12.63 4.67
CA ILE A 190 16.73 -12.61 3.92
C ILE A 190 17.55 -13.87 4.23
N ASP A 191 17.68 -14.25 5.50
CA ASP A 191 18.40 -15.47 5.89
C ASP A 191 17.77 -16.74 5.29
N VAL A 192 16.44 -16.84 5.32
CA VAL A 192 15.69 -17.94 4.69
C VAL A 192 15.95 -17.99 3.19
N LEU A 193 15.85 -16.86 2.49
CA LEU A 193 16.10 -16.79 1.05
C LEU A 193 17.52 -17.19 0.69
N MET A 194 18.55 -16.66 1.38
CA MET A 194 19.97 -16.95 1.13
C MET A 194 20.33 -18.42 1.42
N ASN A 195 19.68 -19.03 2.42
CA ASN A 195 19.89 -20.45 2.75
C ASN A 195 19.11 -21.42 1.84
N SER A 196 18.19 -20.92 1.03
CA SER A 196 17.34 -21.74 0.16
C SER A 196 18.11 -22.46 -0.94
N ASN A 197 17.57 -23.59 -1.38
CA ASN A 197 18.10 -24.29 -2.55
C ASN A 197 17.94 -23.46 -3.84
N HIS A 198 16.97 -22.56 -3.87
CA HIS A 198 16.75 -21.67 -5.00
C HIS A 198 17.90 -20.68 -5.17
N TYR A 199 18.32 -20.06 -4.07
CA TYR A 199 19.48 -19.16 -4.04
C TYR A 199 20.78 -19.90 -4.39
N LYS A 200 21.05 -21.04 -3.74
CA LYS A 200 22.25 -21.85 -3.98
C LYS A 200 22.39 -22.30 -5.44
N LYS A 201 21.27 -22.52 -6.13
CA LYS A 201 21.23 -22.88 -7.55
C LYS A 201 21.14 -21.66 -8.48
N LYS A 202 21.30 -20.42 -7.97
CA LYS A 202 21.25 -19.16 -8.72
C LYS A 202 19.98 -19.02 -9.58
N LYS A 203 18.82 -19.37 -9.03
CA LYS A 203 17.55 -19.34 -9.75
C LYS A 203 16.80 -18.01 -9.62
N PHE A 204 17.13 -17.18 -8.60
CA PHE A 204 16.61 -15.82 -8.51
C PHE A 204 17.24 -14.95 -9.60
N LYS A 205 16.41 -14.12 -10.23
CA LYS A 205 16.85 -13.16 -11.25
C LYS A 205 17.48 -11.91 -10.62
N TYR A 206 16.99 -11.54 -9.43
CA TYR A 206 17.45 -10.38 -8.68
C TYR A 206 18.31 -10.80 -7.48
N PRO A 207 19.24 -9.95 -7.03
CA PRO A 207 20.08 -10.25 -5.88
C PRO A 207 19.24 -10.37 -4.60
N VAL A 208 19.74 -11.16 -3.64
CA VAL A 208 19.19 -11.26 -2.29
C VAL A 208 20.29 -10.82 -1.33
N GLU A 209 20.11 -9.67 -0.73
CA GLU A 209 21.03 -9.12 0.28
C GLU A 209 20.25 -8.23 1.27
N TRP A 210 20.79 -8.03 2.45
CA TRP A 210 20.16 -7.19 3.45
C TRP A 210 20.23 -5.70 3.06
N GLY A 211 19.11 -5.00 3.15
CA GLY A 211 19.03 -3.56 2.87
C GLY A 211 18.46 -3.20 1.49
N ILE A 212 18.08 -4.18 0.67
CA ILE A 212 17.41 -3.96 -0.62
C ILE A 212 15.90 -4.24 -0.53
N ASP A 213 15.13 -3.64 -1.44
CA ASP A 213 13.72 -4.02 -1.61
C ASP A 213 13.61 -5.43 -2.19
N LEU A 214 12.79 -6.26 -1.54
CA LEU A 214 12.45 -7.58 -2.06
C LEU A 214 11.64 -7.44 -3.35
N GLN A 215 12.01 -8.26 -4.34
CA GLN A 215 11.26 -8.31 -5.59
C GLN A 215 10.15 -9.36 -5.50
N SER A 216 9.10 -9.22 -6.31
CA SER A 216 7.96 -10.14 -6.31
C SER A 216 8.34 -11.62 -6.41
N GLU A 217 9.49 -11.96 -7.03
CA GLU A 217 9.94 -13.36 -7.06
C GLU A 217 10.39 -13.88 -5.69
N HIS A 218 11.02 -13.00 -4.86
CA HIS A 218 11.42 -13.32 -3.49
C HIS A 218 10.20 -13.49 -2.58
N GLU A 219 9.26 -12.56 -2.67
CA GLU A 219 8.00 -12.56 -1.92
C GLU A 219 7.18 -13.83 -2.21
N ARG A 220 6.97 -14.13 -3.49
CA ARG A 220 6.26 -15.32 -3.91
C ARG A 220 6.98 -16.62 -3.50
N TYR A 221 8.31 -16.64 -3.53
CA TYR A 221 9.07 -17.78 -3.04
C TYR A 221 8.78 -18.06 -1.57
N LEU A 222 8.79 -17.02 -0.72
CA LEU A 222 8.48 -17.16 0.71
C LEU A 222 7.07 -17.72 0.93
N VAL A 223 6.07 -17.20 0.22
CA VAL A 223 4.67 -17.59 0.35
C VAL A 223 4.40 -18.99 -0.22
N GLU A 224 4.84 -19.24 -1.46
CA GLU A 224 4.39 -20.39 -2.26
C GLU A 224 5.29 -21.62 -2.09
N LYS A 225 6.57 -21.41 -1.75
CA LYS A 225 7.58 -22.51 -1.71
C LYS A 225 8.11 -22.79 -0.32
N GLU A 226 8.36 -21.75 0.47
CA GLU A 226 9.01 -21.91 1.76
C GLU A 226 8.00 -22.19 2.87
N PHE A 227 7.03 -21.28 3.07
CA PHE A 227 6.11 -21.37 4.18
C PHE A 227 4.76 -21.99 3.81
N ASN A 228 4.39 -21.97 2.54
CA ASN A 228 3.11 -22.46 2.04
C ASN A 228 1.91 -21.89 2.83
N CYS A 229 1.96 -20.62 3.15
CA CYS A 229 0.91 -19.81 3.78
C CYS A 229 1.15 -18.33 3.47
N PRO A 230 0.15 -17.43 3.67
CA PRO A 230 0.39 -15.99 3.58
C PRO A 230 1.46 -15.55 4.59
N VAL A 231 2.25 -14.53 4.25
CA VAL A 231 3.39 -14.10 5.05
C VAL A 231 3.24 -12.63 5.38
N ILE A 232 3.56 -12.26 6.63
CA ILE A 232 3.74 -10.86 7.05
C ILE A 232 5.22 -10.68 7.37
N LEU A 233 5.90 -9.82 6.61
CA LEU A 233 7.27 -9.41 6.88
C LEU A 233 7.27 -8.14 7.69
N THR A 234 8.13 -8.07 8.73
CA THR A 234 8.23 -6.90 9.61
C THR A 234 9.66 -6.40 9.74
N ASP A 235 9.82 -5.27 10.39
CA ASP A 235 11.14 -4.74 10.82
C ASP A 235 12.11 -4.56 9.65
N TYR A 236 11.66 -3.81 8.66
CA TYR A 236 12.43 -3.49 7.47
C TYR A 236 13.57 -2.50 7.75
N PRO A 237 14.64 -2.52 6.94
CA PRO A 237 15.68 -1.49 7.02
C PRO A 237 15.10 -0.08 6.87
N ALA A 238 15.46 0.82 7.79
CA ALA A 238 14.91 2.19 7.82
C ALA A 238 15.15 2.99 6.52
N LYS A 239 16.25 2.69 5.83
CA LYS A 239 16.67 3.42 4.61
C LYS A 239 15.78 3.16 3.38
N ILE A 240 15.02 2.06 3.38
CA ILE A 240 14.17 1.66 2.24
C ILE A 240 12.67 1.82 2.55
N LYS A 241 12.32 2.43 3.67
CA LYS A 241 10.92 2.65 4.09
C LYS A 241 10.68 4.12 4.40
N ALA A 242 9.41 4.53 4.41
CA ALA A 242 9.01 5.93 4.54
C ALA A 242 9.37 6.55 5.91
N PHE A 243 9.51 7.87 5.92
CA PHE A 243 9.96 8.66 7.07
C PHE A 243 9.04 8.55 8.30
N TYR A 244 7.74 8.37 8.11
CA TYR A 244 6.72 8.33 9.17
C TYR A 244 6.65 6.99 9.92
N MET A 245 7.38 5.97 9.51
CA MET A 245 7.38 4.67 10.17
C MET A 245 8.25 4.68 11.42
N ARG A 246 7.75 4.07 12.50
CA ARG A 246 8.41 4.08 13.82
C ARG A 246 9.79 3.42 13.74
N LEU A 247 10.83 4.16 14.12
CA LEU A 247 12.18 3.64 14.23
C LEU A 247 12.29 2.70 15.42
N ASN A 248 12.77 1.48 15.20
CA ASN A 248 13.00 0.50 16.25
C ASN A 248 14.19 0.89 17.14
N GLU A 249 14.30 0.25 18.29
CA GLU A 249 15.35 0.56 19.29
C GLU A 249 16.76 0.23 18.80
N ASP A 250 16.89 -0.60 17.78
CA ASP A 250 18.18 -0.92 17.14
C ASP A 250 18.74 0.25 16.30
N GLY A 251 17.91 1.28 16.02
CA GLY A 251 18.27 2.44 15.21
C GLY A 251 18.55 2.13 13.73
N LYS A 252 18.21 0.93 13.26
CA LYS A 252 18.49 0.46 11.89
C LYS A 252 17.24 0.01 11.14
N THR A 253 16.25 -0.49 11.86
CA THR A 253 15.01 -0.99 11.31
C THR A 253 13.81 -0.13 11.73
N VAL A 254 12.71 -0.25 11.02
CA VAL A 254 11.43 0.41 11.33
C VAL A 254 10.34 -0.63 11.52
N ALA A 255 9.36 -0.33 12.37
CA ALA A 255 8.18 -1.15 12.63
C ALA A 255 7.21 -1.13 11.44
N ALA A 256 7.71 -1.47 10.27
CA ALA A 256 6.95 -1.67 9.05
C ALA A 256 6.40 -3.08 8.97
N MET A 257 5.36 -3.28 8.18
CA MET A 257 4.87 -4.60 7.79
C MET A 257 4.45 -4.60 6.32
N ASP A 258 4.76 -5.67 5.60
CA ASP A 258 4.21 -5.96 4.28
C ASP A 258 3.55 -7.35 4.33
N VAL A 259 2.32 -7.45 3.82
CA VAL A 259 1.58 -8.71 3.73
C VAL A 259 1.70 -9.27 2.33
N LEU A 260 2.18 -10.51 2.25
CA LEU A 260 2.49 -11.19 1.00
C LEU A 260 1.47 -12.29 0.70
N PHE A 261 0.91 -12.25 -0.50
CA PHE A 261 -0.07 -13.22 -0.99
C PHE A 261 0.45 -14.04 -2.17
N PRO A 262 -0.09 -15.25 -2.40
CA PRO A 262 0.30 -16.08 -3.54
C PRO A 262 -0.10 -15.42 -4.87
N GLY A 263 0.75 -15.54 -5.87
CA GLY A 263 0.52 -15.03 -7.23
C GLY A 263 0.70 -13.52 -7.40
N ILE A 264 0.58 -12.72 -6.32
CA ILE A 264 0.62 -11.27 -6.40
C ILE A 264 1.82 -10.64 -5.67
N GLY A 265 2.35 -11.30 -4.61
CA GLY A 265 3.36 -10.71 -3.73
C GLY A 265 2.72 -9.77 -2.71
N GLU A 266 3.31 -8.60 -2.48
CA GLU A 266 2.79 -7.61 -1.55
C GLU A 266 1.37 -7.18 -1.93
N ILE A 267 0.42 -7.34 -1.00
CA ILE A 267 -0.98 -6.92 -1.11
C ILE A 267 -1.30 -5.72 -0.19
N VAL A 268 -0.66 -5.63 0.95
CA VAL A 268 -0.82 -4.57 1.95
C VAL A 268 0.55 -4.15 2.46
N GLY A 269 0.79 -2.85 2.56
CA GLY A 269 1.90 -2.27 3.29
C GLY A 269 1.38 -1.48 4.49
N GLY A 270 2.08 -1.52 5.63
CA GLY A 270 1.67 -0.80 6.83
C GLY A 270 2.81 -0.58 7.81
N SER A 271 2.52 0.10 8.91
CA SER A 271 3.49 0.28 9.99
C SER A 271 2.83 0.75 11.29
N GLN A 272 3.53 0.61 12.39
CA GLN A 272 3.37 1.53 13.51
C GLN A 272 3.96 2.88 13.10
N ARG A 273 3.31 3.98 13.49
CA ARG A 273 3.70 5.33 13.11
C ARG A 273 4.68 5.91 14.11
N GLU A 274 5.57 6.81 13.66
CA GLU A 274 6.51 7.47 14.55
C GLU A 274 5.79 8.52 15.40
N GLU A 275 5.65 8.25 16.68
CA GLU A 275 4.99 9.13 17.64
C GLU A 275 5.96 10.10 18.33
N ARG A 276 7.28 9.87 18.26
CA ARG A 276 8.30 10.70 18.92
C ARG A 276 8.66 11.89 18.03
N TYR A 277 8.35 13.09 18.51
CA TYR A 277 8.55 14.33 17.76
C TYR A 277 9.99 14.51 17.24
N ASP A 278 10.98 14.37 18.14
CA ASP A 278 12.39 14.61 17.77
C ASP A 278 12.90 13.59 16.75
N VAL A 279 12.47 12.33 16.85
CA VAL A 279 12.83 11.28 15.89
C VAL A 279 12.18 11.54 14.54
N LEU A 280 10.90 11.93 14.52
CA LEU A 280 10.20 12.25 13.29
C LEU A 280 10.84 13.47 12.59
N LEU A 281 11.20 14.51 13.35
CA LEU A 281 11.90 15.67 12.82
C LEU A 281 13.23 15.31 12.17
N GLN A 282 14.06 14.50 12.86
CA GLN A 282 15.31 13.99 12.31
C GLN A 282 15.08 13.21 11.00
N LYS A 283 14.06 12.36 10.96
CA LYS A 283 13.73 11.60 9.75
C LYS A 283 13.26 12.51 8.60
N CYS A 284 12.52 13.57 8.88
CA CYS A 284 12.18 14.56 7.85
C CYS A 284 13.46 15.19 7.26
N GLU A 285 14.44 15.52 8.09
CA GLU A 285 15.74 16.06 7.63
C GLU A 285 16.50 15.03 6.77
N GLU A 286 16.59 13.77 7.22
CA GLU A 286 17.26 12.68 6.48
C GLU A 286 16.64 12.41 5.11
N PHE A 287 15.31 12.55 5.01
CA PHE A 287 14.54 12.34 3.77
C PHE A 287 14.37 13.62 2.95
N HIS A 288 14.98 14.73 3.38
CA HIS A 288 14.87 16.05 2.73
C HIS A 288 13.42 16.56 2.58
N ILE A 289 12.58 16.24 3.55
CA ILE A 289 11.20 16.71 3.61
C ILE A 289 11.14 17.99 4.45
N PRO A 290 10.66 19.12 3.90
CA PRO A 290 10.51 20.35 4.68
C PRO A 290 9.46 20.18 5.79
N ALA A 291 9.91 20.11 7.05
CA ALA A 291 9.01 19.93 8.19
C ALA A 291 7.98 21.06 8.32
N GLU A 292 8.31 22.25 7.79
CA GLU A 292 7.41 23.42 7.75
C GLU A 292 6.19 23.19 6.85
N GLU A 293 6.30 22.35 5.82
CA GLU A 293 5.16 21.98 4.97
C GLU A 293 4.25 20.94 5.64
N LEU A 294 4.80 20.19 6.61
CA LEU A 294 4.10 19.22 7.43
C LEU A 294 3.84 19.71 8.87
N TRP A 295 3.84 21.03 9.12
CA TRP A 295 3.67 21.59 10.46
C TRP A 295 2.46 21.02 11.21
N TRP A 296 1.35 20.86 10.53
CA TRP A 296 0.09 20.32 11.06
C TRP A 296 0.21 18.86 11.49
N TYR A 297 1.02 18.06 10.79
CA TYR A 297 1.33 16.68 11.11
C TYR A 297 2.33 16.60 12.29
N MET A 298 3.34 17.47 12.29
CA MET A 298 4.30 17.58 13.41
C MET A 298 3.62 18.04 14.70
N ASP A 299 2.64 18.92 14.62
CA ASP A 299 1.91 19.43 15.78
C ASP A 299 1.14 18.33 16.53
N THR A 300 0.69 17.26 15.86
CA THR A 300 0.08 16.10 16.50
C THR A 300 1.04 15.34 17.42
N ARG A 301 2.35 15.45 17.20
CA ARG A 301 3.38 14.88 18.06
C ARG A 301 3.82 15.85 19.16
N LYS A 302 3.80 17.13 18.86
CA LYS A 302 4.23 18.21 19.76
C LYS A 302 3.23 18.51 20.87
N PHE A 303 1.95 18.50 20.58
CA PHE A 303 0.89 18.89 21.51
C PHE A 303 0.16 17.72 22.16
N GLY A 304 0.51 16.52 21.87
CA GLY A 304 0.00 15.30 22.47
C GLY A 304 -0.17 14.21 21.43
N THR A 305 0.41 13.08 21.67
CA THR A 305 0.36 11.92 20.77
C THR A 305 0.08 10.65 21.52
N VAL A 306 -0.28 9.62 20.80
CA VAL A 306 -0.40 8.24 21.27
C VAL A 306 0.28 7.31 20.26
N PRO A 307 0.75 6.14 20.67
CA PRO A 307 1.08 5.09 19.73
C PRO A 307 -0.09 4.85 18.79
N HIS A 308 0.14 4.75 17.51
CA HIS A 308 -0.90 4.44 16.53
C HIS A 308 -0.28 3.69 15.35
N ALA A 309 -1.10 2.95 14.64
CA ALA A 309 -0.68 2.12 13.55
C ALA A 309 -1.77 2.04 12.47
N GLY A 310 -1.34 1.78 11.25
CA GLY A 310 -2.25 1.65 10.13
C GLY A 310 -1.60 0.95 8.95
N PHE A 311 -2.39 0.72 7.92
CA PHE A 311 -1.93 0.06 6.70
C PHE A 311 -2.65 0.62 5.46
N GLY A 312 -2.09 0.37 4.29
CA GLY A 312 -2.68 0.70 3.00
C GLY A 312 -2.95 -0.55 2.16
N LEU A 313 -4.18 -0.70 1.70
CA LEU A 313 -4.58 -1.70 0.70
C LEU A 313 -4.96 -1.02 -0.60
N GLY A 314 -4.26 -1.32 -1.69
CA GLY A 314 -4.68 -0.94 -3.03
C GLY A 314 -5.95 -1.71 -3.44
N PHE A 315 -7.05 -1.00 -3.65
CA PHE A 315 -8.33 -1.61 -3.96
C PHE A 315 -8.29 -2.45 -5.25
N GLU A 316 -7.70 -1.92 -6.30
CA GLU A 316 -7.56 -2.62 -7.58
C GLU A 316 -6.70 -3.87 -7.44
N ARG A 317 -5.66 -3.83 -6.61
CA ARG A 317 -4.80 -5.00 -6.34
C ARG A 317 -5.59 -6.12 -5.64
N MET A 318 -6.46 -5.75 -4.69
CA MET A 318 -7.37 -6.71 -4.05
C MET A 318 -8.40 -7.28 -5.05
N VAL A 319 -8.95 -6.43 -5.93
CA VAL A 319 -9.88 -6.90 -6.97
C VAL A 319 -9.16 -7.84 -7.94
N MET A 320 -7.93 -7.56 -8.36
CA MET A 320 -7.10 -8.50 -9.14
C MET A 320 -6.96 -9.85 -8.44
N PHE A 321 -6.67 -9.85 -7.14
CA PHE A 321 -6.49 -11.07 -6.36
C PHE A 321 -7.75 -11.93 -6.34
N VAL A 322 -8.91 -11.35 -6.03
CA VAL A 322 -10.17 -12.09 -5.91
C VAL A 322 -10.81 -12.48 -7.25
N THR A 323 -10.38 -11.87 -8.35
CA THR A 323 -10.90 -12.17 -9.71
C THR A 323 -9.95 -13.02 -10.56
N GLY A 324 -8.68 -13.14 -10.17
CA GLY A 324 -7.66 -13.81 -10.97
C GLY A 324 -7.18 -13.01 -12.19
N MET A 325 -7.56 -11.73 -12.30
CA MET A 325 -7.12 -10.88 -13.40
C MET A 325 -5.62 -10.60 -13.32
N SER A 326 -4.94 -10.69 -14.46
CA SER A 326 -3.49 -10.49 -14.55
C SER A 326 -3.07 -9.04 -14.82
N ASN A 327 -4.01 -8.19 -15.25
CA ASN A 327 -3.76 -6.79 -15.57
C ASN A 327 -4.68 -5.87 -14.75
N ILE A 328 -4.11 -4.93 -14.04
CA ILE A 328 -4.84 -3.99 -13.18
C ILE A 328 -5.81 -3.10 -13.97
N ARG A 329 -5.57 -2.87 -15.27
CA ARG A 329 -6.47 -2.11 -16.14
C ARG A 329 -7.82 -2.80 -16.36
N ASP A 330 -7.88 -4.12 -16.17
CA ASP A 330 -9.10 -4.92 -16.37
C ASP A 330 -10.02 -4.90 -15.13
N VAL A 331 -9.58 -4.34 -14.01
CA VAL A 331 -10.33 -4.31 -12.75
C VAL A 331 -10.83 -2.91 -12.37
N ILE A 332 -10.56 -1.91 -13.18
CA ILE A 332 -11.09 -0.55 -13.07
C ILE A 332 -11.82 -0.15 -14.35
N PRO A 333 -13.03 0.47 -14.29
CA PRO A 333 -13.82 0.77 -15.47
C PRO A 333 -13.16 1.76 -16.44
N PHE A 334 -12.42 2.74 -15.92
CA PHE A 334 -11.77 3.82 -16.69
C PHE A 334 -10.31 3.95 -16.27
N PRO A 335 -9.42 3.06 -16.76
CA PRO A 335 -8.02 3.05 -16.32
C PRO A 335 -7.29 4.32 -16.79
N ARG A 336 -6.48 4.89 -15.88
CA ARG A 336 -5.56 6.00 -16.17
C ARG A 336 -4.13 5.48 -16.09
N THR A 337 -3.40 5.62 -17.18
CA THR A 337 -2.00 5.19 -17.30
C THR A 337 -1.22 6.19 -18.16
N PRO A 338 0.13 6.14 -18.16
CA PRO A 338 0.90 6.97 -19.07
C PRO A 338 0.37 6.86 -20.51
N LEU A 339 0.21 8.00 -21.15
CA LEU A 339 -0.32 8.17 -22.52
C LEU A 339 -1.77 7.69 -22.73
N ASN A 340 -2.53 7.44 -21.66
CA ASN A 340 -3.93 7.04 -21.76
C ASN A 340 -4.81 7.74 -20.71
N ALA A 341 -5.67 8.64 -21.20
CA ALA A 341 -6.69 9.33 -20.41
C ALA A 341 -7.97 9.51 -21.25
N GLU A 342 -8.32 8.50 -22.05
CA GLU A 342 -9.55 8.50 -22.83
C GLU A 342 -10.79 8.39 -21.92
N PHE A 343 -11.84 9.13 -22.27
CA PHE A 343 -13.11 9.44 -21.57
C PHE A 343 -13.08 10.64 -20.65
#